data_24030e000e587f95370dd15998f82a19
#
_entry.id   24030e000e587f95370dd15998f82a19
#
_cell.length_a   1.000
_cell.length_b   1.000
_cell.length_c   1.000
_cell.angle_alpha   90.00
_cell.angle_beta   90.00
_cell.angle_gamma   90.00
#
_symmetry.space_group_name_H-M   'P 1'
#
loop_
_entity.id
_entity.type
_entity.pdbx_description
1 polymer ?
#
loop_
_entity_poly.entity_id
_entity_poly.type
_entity_poly.pdbx_seq_one_letter_code
_entity_poly.pdbx_strand_id
1 'polypeptide(L)'
;MFVRIRNSEMELATGCTEPGAVALTAAEAGAALRKAGGTRVEAVTVRASINIIKNAMSAGIPGTSYQGMDYAAAIGAVGGDPVHLLEVMNYVPREQMEEAAALVKAGKVKVEVAQVPQKLYVEVVVTADGHTGRAVVRDLHTNVVLVEQDGVATLDKQHADPAAAGDSDVVTPEQIAEFLTVRSIWDYCTEELDPLHDPIDIIRSAVQVNTTISNEGLSKEYGLAIGRNLELNCRKGLMTRDLTTNAMVIASAGADARMAGAPVSVVANSGSGNQGITATMPVVATARWLDIDEEKMLRAVTLSNLIAIRIKAKFGRLSNLCGATVAATGAACGIAYLLGGGYHEVCCTIQNMVGNVTGMVCDGAKADCALKISTCVNAACQAAAMGVRGVRVQSTDGIVEHNVEYTLDNFATLSTHGTSDSVILDLMLNKHLPETE
;
A
#
# COMPACT_ATOMS: atom_id res chain seq x y z
N MET A 1 3.44 23.00 5.10
CA MET A 1 3.40 21.69 5.76
C MET A 1 2.57 20.67 4.98
N PHE A 2 1.34 20.94 4.54
CA PHE A 2 0.51 20.04 3.72
C PHE A 2 1.23 19.50 2.48
N VAL A 3 1.93 20.36 1.74
CA VAL A 3 2.72 19.97 0.54
C VAL A 3 3.82 18.96 0.91
N ARG A 4 4.56 19.23 1.99
CA ARG A 4 5.62 18.31 2.46
C ARG A 4 5.06 16.95 2.88
N ILE A 5 4.00 16.94 3.69
CA ILE A 5 3.35 15.69 4.13
C ILE A 5 2.87 14.88 2.91
N ARG A 6 2.19 15.52 1.98
CA ARG A 6 1.70 14.87 0.78
C ARG A 6 2.84 14.26 -0.05
N ASN A 7 3.91 15.03 -0.27
CA ASN A 7 5.05 14.58 -1.06
C ASN A 7 5.89 13.50 -0.37
N SER A 8 5.86 13.44 0.98
CA SER A 8 6.53 12.36 1.73
C SER A 8 5.70 11.07 1.82
N GLU A 9 4.37 11.18 1.75
CA GLU A 9 3.46 10.05 1.95
C GLU A 9 2.82 9.54 0.65
N MET A 10 3.00 10.23 -0.47
CA MET A 10 2.52 9.80 -1.78
C MET A 10 3.69 9.72 -2.76
N GLU A 11 3.83 8.57 -3.42
CA GLU A 11 4.94 8.29 -4.33
C GLU A 11 4.52 7.36 -5.47
N LEU A 12 5.24 7.44 -6.59
CA LEU A 12 5.10 6.46 -7.68
C LEU A 12 5.69 5.12 -7.24
N ALA A 13 4.97 4.04 -7.48
CA ALA A 13 5.41 2.68 -7.18
C ALA A 13 4.89 1.69 -8.23
N THR A 14 5.68 0.67 -8.55
CA THR A 14 5.28 -0.44 -9.43
C THR A 14 5.27 -1.74 -8.62
N GLY A 15 4.14 -2.46 -8.65
CA GLY A 15 3.97 -3.69 -7.86
C GLY A 15 3.77 -3.41 -6.35
N CYS A 16 4.06 -4.41 -5.51
CA CYS A 16 3.99 -4.31 -4.05
C CYS A 16 5.30 -3.83 -3.45
N THR A 17 5.22 -2.94 -2.48
CA THR A 17 6.37 -2.30 -1.83
C THR A 17 7.19 -3.29 -1.00
N GLU A 18 6.56 -4.26 -0.34
CA GLU A 18 7.24 -5.25 0.49
C GLU A 18 8.10 -6.23 -0.32
N PRO A 19 7.61 -6.86 -1.42
CA PRO A 19 8.48 -7.60 -2.33
C PRO A 19 9.57 -6.72 -2.95
N GLY A 20 9.29 -5.44 -3.25
CA GLY A 20 10.27 -4.47 -3.72
C GLY A 20 11.40 -4.26 -2.72
N ALA A 21 11.07 -4.09 -1.42
CA ALA A 21 12.07 -3.96 -0.36
C ALA A 21 12.91 -5.23 -0.19
N VAL A 22 12.30 -6.41 -0.30
CA VAL A 22 13.03 -7.69 -0.29
C VAL A 22 13.98 -7.79 -1.48
N ALA A 23 13.52 -7.44 -2.68
CA ALA A 23 14.35 -7.47 -3.89
C ALA A 23 15.48 -6.43 -3.84
N LEU A 24 15.23 -5.23 -3.34
CA LEU A 24 16.26 -4.21 -3.12
C LEU A 24 17.32 -4.70 -2.13
N THR A 25 16.91 -5.25 -0.99
CA THR A 25 17.86 -5.79 0.00
C THR A 25 18.69 -6.92 -0.60
N ALA A 26 18.07 -7.79 -1.39
CA ALA A 26 18.74 -8.87 -2.09
C ALA A 26 19.70 -8.36 -3.19
N ALA A 27 19.33 -7.29 -3.89
CA ALA A 27 20.18 -6.65 -4.87
C ALA A 27 21.45 -6.03 -4.26
N GLU A 28 21.31 -5.36 -3.10
CA GLU A 28 22.43 -4.84 -2.31
C GLU A 28 23.36 -5.97 -1.84
N ALA A 29 22.79 -7.05 -1.30
CA ALA A 29 23.56 -8.22 -0.87
C ALA A 29 24.25 -8.90 -2.06
N GLY A 30 23.57 -9.03 -3.21
CA GLY A 30 24.15 -9.57 -4.45
C GLY A 30 25.27 -8.70 -5.03
N ALA A 31 25.11 -7.36 -4.96
CA ALA A 31 26.15 -6.42 -5.36
C ALA A 31 27.39 -6.52 -4.43
N ALA A 32 27.16 -6.68 -3.12
CA ALA A 32 28.22 -6.90 -2.14
C ALA A 32 28.96 -8.23 -2.39
N LEU A 33 28.23 -9.33 -2.68
CA LEU A 33 28.78 -10.62 -3.04
C LEU A 33 29.68 -10.52 -4.28
N ARG A 34 29.22 -9.87 -5.35
CA ARG A 34 30.02 -9.68 -6.58
C ARG A 34 31.28 -8.88 -6.32
N LYS A 35 31.26 -7.87 -5.47
CA LYS A 35 32.45 -7.10 -5.05
C LYS A 35 33.41 -7.94 -4.20
N ALA A 36 32.93 -8.92 -3.43
CA ALA A 36 33.75 -9.86 -2.68
C ALA A 36 34.41 -10.92 -3.56
N GLY A 37 33.94 -11.10 -4.81
CA GLY A 37 34.51 -12.08 -5.76
C GLY A 37 33.57 -13.24 -6.12
N GLY A 38 32.40 -13.33 -5.52
CA GLY A 38 31.38 -14.32 -5.87
C GLY A 38 30.82 -14.07 -7.27
N THR A 39 30.68 -15.14 -8.08
CA THR A 39 30.29 -15.01 -9.50
C THR A 39 28.84 -15.41 -9.75
N ARG A 40 28.43 -16.56 -9.24
CA ARG A 40 27.10 -17.11 -9.48
C ARG A 40 26.39 -17.41 -8.15
N VAL A 41 25.21 -16.81 -7.93
CA VAL A 41 24.46 -17.03 -6.70
C VAL A 41 24.14 -18.52 -6.49
N GLU A 42 24.54 -19.07 -5.35
CA GLU A 42 24.30 -20.45 -4.95
C GLU A 42 23.16 -20.61 -3.98
N ALA A 43 23.02 -19.65 -3.04
CA ALA A 43 21.91 -19.65 -2.09
C ALA A 43 21.57 -18.24 -1.62
N VAL A 44 20.31 -18.06 -1.24
CA VAL A 44 19.77 -16.81 -0.68
C VAL A 44 19.02 -17.13 0.61
N THR A 45 19.34 -16.43 1.69
CA THR A 45 18.59 -16.51 2.95
C THR A 45 17.99 -15.14 3.26
N VAL A 46 16.69 -15.09 3.40
CA VAL A 46 15.93 -13.90 3.79
C VAL A 46 15.47 -14.05 5.23
N ARG A 47 15.76 -13.08 6.07
CA ARG A 47 15.17 -12.93 7.40
C ARG A 47 14.36 -11.65 7.43
N ALA A 48 13.07 -11.74 7.71
CA ALA A 48 12.22 -10.58 7.68
C ALA A 48 11.24 -10.55 8.87
N SER A 49 10.77 -9.35 9.22
CA SER A 49 9.72 -9.18 10.22
C SER A 49 8.42 -9.86 9.76
N ILE A 50 7.59 -10.25 10.72
CA ILE A 50 6.30 -10.90 10.50
C ILE A 50 5.45 -10.11 9.47
N ASN A 51 5.44 -8.77 9.58
CA ASN A 51 4.66 -7.91 8.69
C ASN A 51 5.15 -7.96 7.24
N ILE A 52 6.45 -7.97 7.02
CA ILE A 52 7.03 -8.10 5.67
C ILE A 52 6.69 -9.47 5.07
N ILE A 53 6.88 -10.57 5.84
CA ILE A 53 6.56 -11.92 5.37
C ILE A 53 5.07 -11.99 5.00
N LYS A 54 4.18 -11.60 5.91
CA LYS A 54 2.73 -11.59 5.70
C LYS A 54 2.33 -10.88 4.40
N ASN A 55 2.95 -9.74 4.11
CA ASN A 55 2.59 -8.90 2.96
C ASN A 55 3.27 -9.33 1.65
N ALA A 56 4.46 -9.96 1.72
CA ALA A 56 5.23 -10.31 0.53
C ALA A 56 5.01 -11.75 0.05
N MET A 57 4.56 -12.67 0.92
CA MET A 57 4.58 -14.11 0.63
C MET A 57 3.66 -14.57 -0.51
N SER A 58 2.67 -13.77 -0.92
CA SER A 58 1.75 -14.10 -2.02
C SER A 58 1.60 -12.98 -3.04
N ALA A 59 2.43 -11.95 -2.97
CA ALA A 59 2.34 -10.80 -3.88
C ALA A 59 2.91 -11.16 -5.25
N GLY A 60 2.25 -10.70 -6.33
CA GLY A 60 2.72 -10.87 -7.70
C GLY A 60 4.02 -10.11 -7.96
N ILE A 61 4.93 -10.72 -8.71
CA ILE A 61 6.18 -10.10 -9.16
C ILE A 61 5.92 -9.40 -10.49
N PRO A 62 6.21 -8.08 -10.62
CA PRO A 62 5.92 -7.31 -11.81
C PRO A 62 6.44 -7.94 -13.09
N GLY A 63 5.59 -7.98 -14.14
CA GLY A 63 5.95 -8.48 -15.46
C GLY A 63 6.17 -9.99 -15.57
N THR A 64 5.85 -10.77 -14.52
CA THR A 64 6.03 -12.23 -14.50
C THR A 64 4.77 -12.97 -14.06
N SER A 65 4.78 -14.30 -14.13
CA SER A 65 3.78 -15.16 -13.50
C SER A 65 4.18 -15.62 -12.09
N TYR A 66 5.31 -15.14 -11.58
CA TYR A 66 5.83 -15.54 -10.27
C TYR A 66 5.15 -14.75 -9.15
N GLN A 67 5.09 -15.37 -7.96
CA GLN A 67 4.54 -14.79 -6.74
C GLN A 67 5.41 -15.17 -5.55
N GLY A 68 5.48 -14.28 -4.57
CA GLY A 68 6.15 -14.57 -3.30
C GLY A 68 7.50 -13.86 -3.13
N MET A 69 7.90 -13.76 -1.87
CA MET A 69 9.14 -13.06 -1.51
C MET A 69 10.40 -13.85 -1.81
N ASP A 70 10.32 -15.16 -1.97
CA ASP A 70 11.40 -16.03 -2.42
C ASP A 70 11.82 -15.70 -3.84
N TYR A 71 10.84 -15.51 -4.76
CA TYR A 71 11.12 -15.03 -6.11
C TYR A 71 11.66 -13.61 -6.11
N ALA A 72 11.08 -12.70 -5.31
CA ALA A 72 11.57 -11.33 -5.19
C ALA A 72 13.05 -11.29 -4.75
N ALA A 73 13.41 -12.07 -3.72
CA ALA A 73 14.78 -12.17 -3.21
C ALA A 73 15.73 -12.77 -4.25
N ALA A 74 15.34 -13.86 -4.91
CA ALA A 74 16.18 -14.49 -5.92
C ALA A 74 16.44 -13.55 -7.10
N ILE A 75 15.41 -12.88 -7.62
CA ILE A 75 15.51 -11.94 -8.74
C ILE A 75 16.42 -10.77 -8.37
N GLY A 76 16.23 -10.19 -7.18
CA GLY A 76 17.09 -9.12 -6.68
C GLY A 76 18.55 -9.54 -6.55
N ALA A 77 18.82 -10.70 -5.96
CA ALA A 77 20.17 -11.21 -5.73
C ALA A 77 20.92 -11.51 -7.03
N VAL A 78 20.24 -12.13 -8.02
CA VAL A 78 20.84 -12.57 -9.30
C VAL A 78 21.08 -11.40 -10.23
N GLY A 79 20.08 -10.54 -10.44
CA GLY A 79 20.11 -9.55 -11.52
C GLY A 79 19.75 -8.12 -11.10
N GLY A 80 19.40 -7.89 -9.83
CA GLY A 80 19.00 -6.56 -9.39
C GLY A 80 20.14 -5.55 -9.36
N ASP A 81 19.86 -4.33 -9.83
CA ASP A 81 20.70 -3.15 -9.60
C ASP A 81 20.03 -2.26 -8.55
N PRO A 82 20.67 -2.08 -7.36
CA PRO A 82 20.09 -1.32 -6.25
C PRO A 82 19.70 0.14 -6.59
N VAL A 83 20.29 0.72 -7.63
CA VAL A 83 20.00 2.09 -8.07
C VAL A 83 18.52 2.31 -8.39
N HIS A 84 17.81 1.25 -8.76
CA HIS A 84 16.38 1.29 -9.11
C HIS A 84 15.45 1.18 -7.90
N LEU A 85 15.98 1.11 -6.68
CA LEU A 85 15.20 1.07 -5.42
C LEU A 85 14.08 0.01 -5.47
N LEU A 86 12.83 0.39 -5.19
CA LEU A 86 11.68 -0.54 -5.18
C LEU A 86 11.29 -1.08 -6.56
N GLU A 87 11.79 -0.47 -7.63
CA GLU A 87 11.54 -0.91 -9.01
C GLU A 87 12.63 -1.86 -9.54
N VAL A 88 13.57 -2.28 -8.68
CA VAL A 88 14.72 -3.10 -9.03
C VAL A 88 14.38 -4.33 -9.90
N MET A 89 13.24 -4.96 -9.68
CA MET A 89 12.81 -6.13 -10.44
C MET A 89 12.39 -5.82 -11.88
N ASN A 90 11.98 -4.59 -12.18
CA ASN A 90 11.51 -4.19 -13.52
C ASN A 90 12.64 -4.14 -14.56
N TYR A 91 13.88 -4.03 -14.09
CA TYR A 91 15.07 -3.88 -14.95
C TYR A 91 15.92 -5.14 -15.04
N VAL A 92 15.49 -6.26 -14.41
CA VAL A 92 16.21 -7.53 -14.48
C VAL A 92 15.93 -8.22 -15.81
N PRO A 93 16.99 -8.61 -16.58
CA PRO A 93 16.83 -9.34 -17.83
C PRO A 93 16.14 -10.69 -17.63
N ARG A 94 15.37 -11.10 -18.64
CA ARG A 94 14.57 -12.34 -18.59
C ARG A 94 15.43 -13.59 -18.28
N GLU A 95 16.62 -13.69 -18.83
CA GLU A 95 17.55 -14.80 -18.57
C GLU A 95 17.91 -14.90 -17.08
N GLN A 96 18.17 -13.76 -16.43
CA GLN A 96 18.46 -13.70 -15.00
C GLN A 96 17.22 -13.97 -14.15
N MET A 97 16.02 -13.59 -14.61
CA MET A 97 14.76 -13.98 -13.95
C MET A 97 14.53 -15.50 -14.02
N GLU A 98 14.88 -16.14 -15.13
CA GLU A 98 14.81 -17.61 -15.29
C GLU A 98 15.84 -18.32 -14.39
N GLU A 99 17.06 -17.77 -14.27
CA GLU A 99 18.08 -18.27 -13.34
C GLU A 99 17.63 -18.14 -11.88
N ALA A 100 17.07 -16.99 -11.50
CA ALA A 100 16.48 -16.77 -10.16
C ALA A 100 15.34 -17.76 -9.86
N ALA A 101 14.46 -18.01 -10.83
CA ALA A 101 13.39 -18.98 -10.70
C ALA A 101 13.92 -20.42 -10.53
N ALA A 102 15.04 -20.76 -11.16
CA ALA A 102 15.68 -22.06 -10.97
C ALA A 102 16.23 -22.24 -9.55
N LEU A 103 16.78 -21.18 -8.92
CA LEU A 103 17.20 -21.21 -7.51
C LEU A 103 16.02 -21.46 -6.57
N VAL A 104 14.89 -20.81 -6.79
CA VAL A 104 13.68 -21.02 -5.98
C VAL A 104 13.20 -22.46 -6.12
N LYS A 105 13.04 -22.97 -7.34
CA LYS A 105 12.63 -24.36 -7.62
C LYS A 105 13.58 -25.39 -7.03
N ALA A 106 14.87 -25.09 -6.94
CA ALA A 106 15.87 -25.95 -6.34
C ALA A 106 15.94 -25.87 -4.80
N GLY A 107 15.04 -25.09 -4.15
CA GLY A 107 15.02 -24.90 -2.70
C GLY A 107 16.26 -24.16 -2.15
N LYS A 108 16.92 -23.36 -2.97
CA LYS A 108 18.11 -22.59 -2.61
C LYS A 108 17.79 -21.23 -2.01
N VAL A 109 16.52 -20.85 -1.95
CA VAL A 109 16.03 -19.64 -1.30
C VAL A 109 15.28 -20.02 -0.03
N LYS A 110 15.71 -19.48 1.11
CA LYS A 110 15.10 -19.72 2.41
C LYS A 110 14.52 -18.42 2.96
N VAL A 111 13.34 -18.52 3.55
CA VAL A 111 12.66 -17.40 4.22
C VAL A 111 12.47 -17.77 5.69
N GLU A 112 12.92 -16.90 6.57
CA GLU A 112 12.91 -17.09 8.02
C GLU A 112 12.29 -15.85 8.70
N VAL A 113 11.59 -16.05 9.82
CA VAL A 113 11.08 -14.95 10.64
C VAL A 113 12.23 -14.33 11.45
N ALA A 114 12.47 -13.04 11.30
CA ALA A 114 13.40 -12.30 12.13
C ALA A 114 12.77 -12.00 13.50
N GLN A 115 13.50 -12.30 14.58
CA GLN A 115 13.09 -11.97 15.96
C GLN A 115 13.53 -10.55 16.30
N VAL A 116 12.86 -9.55 15.73
CA VAL A 116 13.19 -8.13 15.85
C VAL A 116 11.95 -7.32 16.23
N PRO A 117 12.09 -6.19 16.97
CA PRO A 117 10.97 -5.35 17.35
C PRO A 117 10.43 -4.49 16.17
N GLN A 118 11.23 -4.30 15.11
CA GLN A 118 10.86 -3.49 13.97
C GLN A 118 9.74 -4.14 13.17
N LYS A 119 8.68 -3.39 12.88
CA LYS A 119 7.58 -3.83 12.00
C LYS A 119 8.03 -3.98 10.54
N LEU A 120 9.03 -3.18 10.11
CA LEU A 120 9.66 -3.27 8.82
C LEU A 120 11.14 -3.61 9.01
N TYR A 121 11.51 -4.85 8.70
CA TYR A 121 12.88 -5.36 8.73
C TYR A 121 13.04 -6.42 7.66
N VAL A 122 14.08 -6.28 6.86
CA VAL A 122 14.51 -7.26 5.86
C VAL A 122 16.03 -7.40 5.94
N GLU A 123 16.51 -8.60 6.15
CA GLU A 123 17.91 -8.99 6.05
C GLU A 123 18.03 -10.05 4.95
N VAL A 124 18.97 -9.87 4.05
CA VAL A 124 19.28 -10.85 3.03
C VAL A 124 20.76 -11.20 3.06
N VAL A 125 21.04 -12.51 3.03
CA VAL A 125 22.38 -13.07 2.88
C VAL A 125 22.44 -13.85 1.58
N VAL A 126 23.40 -13.54 0.73
CA VAL A 126 23.64 -14.20 -0.56
C VAL A 126 25.02 -14.83 -0.53
N THR A 127 25.14 -16.09 -0.98
CA THR A 127 26.42 -16.83 -0.98
C THR A 127 26.74 -17.37 -2.36
N ALA A 128 28.04 -17.36 -2.72
CA ALA A 128 28.59 -18.00 -3.90
C ALA A 128 30.12 -18.12 -3.76
N ASP A 129 30.68 -19.21 -4.26
CA ASP A 129 32.14 -19.42 -4.38
C ASP A 129 32.92 -19.25 -3.06
N GLY A 130 32.28 -19.50 -1.92
CA GLY A 130 32.84 -19.28 -0.58
C GLY A 130 32.79 -17.83 -0.09
N HIS A 131 32.23 -16.91 -0.89
CA HIS A 131 32.01 -15.50 -0.54
C HIS A 131 30.57 -15.24 -0.05
N THR A 132 30.41 -14.14 0.68
CA THR A 132 29.12 -13.75 1.27
C THR A 132 28.87 -12.26 1.09
N GLY A 133 27.66 -11.92 0.60
CA GLY A 133 27.13 -10.56 0.64
C GLY A 133 25.93 -10.52 1.57
N ARG A 134 25.85 -9.50 2.44
CA ARG A 134 24.74 -9.29 3.36
C ARG A 134 24.26 -7.85 3.32
N ALA A 135 22.95 -7.64 3.37
CA ALA A 135 22.36 -6.32 3.48
C ALA A 135 21.15 -6.33 4.41
N VAL A 136 20.85 -5.17 4.99
CA VAL A 136 19.70 -4.95 5.87
C VAL A 136 18.99 -3.66 5.48
N VAL A 137 17.66 -3.77 5.30
CA VAL A 137 16.72 -2.64 5.19
C VAL A 137 15.82 -2.64 6.42
N ARG A 138 15.58 -1.46 7.03
CA ARG A 138 14.66 -1.34 8.17
C ARG A 138 13.97 0.03 8.23
N ASP A 139 12.85 0.05 8.92
CA ASP A 139 12.01 1.22 9.24
C ASP A 139 11.31 1.85 8.03
N LEU A 140 11.97 2.00 6.87
CA LEU A 140 11.43 2.39 5.59
C LEU A 140 11.84 1.36 4.52
N HIS A 141 11.01 1.18 3.50
CA HIS A 141 11.22 0.15 2.44
C HIS A 141 12.53 0.33 1.64
N THR A 142 13.07 1.54 1.61
CA THR A 142 14.32 1.89 0.88
C THR A 142 15.49 2.24 1.79
N ASN A 143 15.31 2.17 3.11
CA ASN A 143 16.35 2.56 4.06
C ASN A 143 17.33 1.40 4.28
N VAL A 144 18.38 1.33 3.46
CA VAL A 144 19.49 0.39 3.61
C VAL A 144 20.38 0.85 4.77
N VAL A 145 20.45 0.06 5.84
CA VAL A 145 21.20 0.40 7.07
C VAL A 145 22.48 -0.39 7.24
N LEU A 146 22.65 -1.51 6.51
CA LEU A 146 23.84 -2.33 6.56
C LEU A 146 24.11 -2.94 5.18
N VAL A 147 25.40 -2.95 4.77
CA VAL A 147 25.92 -3.76 3.66
C VAL A 147 27.26 -4.34 4.10
N GLU A 148 27.42 -5.66 3.98
CA GLU A 148 28.66 -6.37 4.31
C GLU A 148 29.17 -7.20 3.14
N GLN A 149 30.50 -7.33 3.06
CA GLN A 149 31.25 -8.19 2.15
C GLN A 149 32.13 -9.12 2.99
N ASP A 150 31.89 -10.42 2.92
CA ASP A 150 32.61 -11.44 3.72
C ASP A 150 32.69 -11.09 5.22
N GLY A 151 31.59 -10.57 5.78
CA GLY A 151 31.49 -10.17 7.18
C GLY A 151 32.11 -8.82 7.52
N VAL A 152 32.63 -8.08 6.53
CA VAL A 152 33.15 -6.72 6.72
C VAL A 152 32.13 -5.69 6.25
N ALA A 153 31.69 -4.83 7.16
CA ALA A 153 30.72 -3.78 6.84
C ALA A 153 31.34 -2.72 5.91
N THR A 154 30.70 -2.49 4.78
CA THR A 154 31.01 -1.39 3.84
C THR A 154 30.04 -0.22 4.00
N LEU A 155 28.88 -0.47 4.57
CA LEU A 155 27.91 0.51 5.06
C LEU A 155 27.40 0.01 6.41
N ASP A 156 27.44 0.86 7.46
CA ASP A 156 26.81 0.59 8.74
C ASP A 156 26.15 1.86 9.29
N LYS A 157 24.84 1.92 9.21
CA LYS A 157 23.97 2.96 9.77
C LYS A 157 23.01 2.40 10.82
N GLN A 158 23.25 1.19 11.34
CA GLN A 158 22.34 0.50 12.24
C GLN A 158 22.09 1.27 13.55
N HIS A 159 23.05 2.08 13.97
CA HIS A 159 22.99 2.92 15.16
C HIS A 159 22.70 4.40 14.86
N ALA A 160 22.54 4.75 13.57
CA ALA A 160 22.12 6.10 13.22
C ALA A 160 20.64 6.30 13.60
N ASP A 161 20.37 7.41 14.28
CA ASP A 161 18.99 7.83 14.50
C ASP A 161 18.34 8.14 13.14
N PRO A 162 17.22 7.51 12.77
CA PRO A 162 16.52 7.84 11.53
C PRO A 162 16.16 9.34 11.41
N ALA A 163 15.96 10.02 12.55
CA ALA A 163 15.72 11.45 12.61
C ALA A 163 17.00 12.31 12.43
N ALA A 164 18.19 11.72 12.59
CA ALA A 164 19.47 12.39 12.41
C ALA A 164 20.03 12.28 10.98
N ALA A 165 19.46 11.42 10.13
CA ALA A 165 19.70 11.43 8.70
C ALA A 165 19.07 12.70 8.14
N GLY A 166 19.89 13.74 7.96
CA GLY A 166 19.49 15.11 7.66
C GLY A 166 18.79 15.35 6.31
N ASP A 167 17.84 14.54 5.96
CA ASP A 167 16.87 14.82 4.94
C ASP A 167 15.73 15.62 5.59
N SER A 168 15.86 16.95 5.54
CA SER A 168 14.92 17.92 6.14
C SER A 168 13.49 17.82 5.57
N ASP A 169 13.27 16.94 4.59
CA ASP A 169 11.98 16.79 3.90
C ASP A 169 11.14 15.62 4.39
N VAL A 170 11.71 14.65 5.11
CA VAL A 170 10.94 13.53 5.68
C VAL A 170 10.15 14.01 6.90
N VAL A 171 8.82 13.83 6.85
CA VAL A 171 7.92 14.17 7.95
C VAL A 171 7.61 12.91 8.74
N THR A 172 7.81 12.94 10.08
CA THR A 172 7.54 11.74 10.90
C THR A 172 6.04 11.50 11.10
N PRO A 173 5.62 10.25 11.37
CA PRO A 173 4.21 9.95 11.66
C PRO A 173 3.63 10.78 12.82
N GLU A 174 4.44 11.07 13.84
CA GLU A 174 4.05 11.89 14.99
C GLU A 174 3.79 13.33 14.56
N GLN A 175 4.68 13.92 13.75
CA GLN A 175 4.51 15.26 13.19
C GLN A 175 3.27 15.34 12.29
N ILE A 176 3.00 14.29 11.49
CA ILE A 176 1.79 14.19 10.67
C ILE A 176 0.55 14.15 11.57
N ALA A 177 0.56 13.28 12.59
CA ALA A 177 -0.56 13.11 13.51
C ALA A 177 -0.86 14.37 14.35
N GLU A 178 0.16 15.15 14.68
CA GLU A 178 0.01 16.42 15.39
C GLU A 178 -0.53 17.53 14.49
N PHE A 179 -0.01 17.64 13.26
CA PHE A 179 -0.35 18.72 12.34
C PHE A 179 -1.70 18.50 11.63
N LEU A 180 -1.99 17.27 11.16
CA LEU A 180 -3.21 16.96 10.44
C LEU A 180 -4.35 16.63 11.41
N THR A 181 -5.36 17.49 11.43
CA THR A 181 -6.69 17.19 11.97
C THR A 181 -7.70 17.13 10.84
N VAL A 182 -8.86 16.51 11.06
CA VAL A 182 -9.96 16.52 10.07
C VAL A 182 -10.34 17.97 9.72
N ARG A 183 -10.32 18.87 10.72
CA ARG A 183 -10.61 20.29 10.54
C ARG A 183 -9.56 20.98 9.68
N SER A 184 -8.28 20.86 10.01
CA SER A 184 -7.20 21.53 9.25
C SER A 184 -7.13 21.03 7.81
N ILE A 185 -7.37 19.72 7.58
CA ILE A 185 -7.43 19.15 6.23
C ILE A 185 -8.62 19.72 5.44
N TRP A 186 -9.79 19.82 6.08
CA TRP A 186 -10.98 20.40 5.48
C TRP A 186 -10.73 21.86 5.06
N ASP A 187 -10.28 22.70 5.99
CA ASP A 187 -10.05 24.13 5.74
C ASP A 187 -9.02 24.31 4.62
N TYR A 188 -7.91 23.54 4.67
CA TYR A 188 -6.91 23.56 3.60
C TYR A 188 -7.52 23.22 2.23
N CYS A 189 -8.25 22.11 2.11
CA CYS A 189 -8.76 21.65 0.82
C CYS A 189 -9.88 22.51 0.25
N THR A 190 -10.67 23.18 1.11
CA THR A 190 -11.85 23.92 0.66
C THR A 190 -11.62 25.42 0.57
N GLU A 191 -10.74 25.99 1.38
CA GLU A 191 -10.55 27.43 1.51
C GLU A 191 -9.17 27.91 1.03
N GLU A 192 -8.08 27.15 1.33
CA GLU A 192 -6.71 27.60 1.06
C GLU A 192 -6.14 27.08 -0.26
N LEU A 193 -6.38 25.81 -0.59
CA LEU A 193 -5.81 25.16 -1.78
C LEU A 193 -6.33 25.82 -3.07
N ASP A 194 -5.42 26.27 -3.94
CA ASP A 194 -5.71 26.59 -5.33
C ASP A 194 -5.24 25.46 -6.25
N PRO A 195 -6.14 24.57 -6.70
CA PRO A 195 -5.75 23.42 -7.51
C PRO A 195 -5.11 23.79 -8.87
N LEU A 196 -5.28 25.01 -9.35
CA LEU A 196 -4.74 25.45 -10.64
C LEU A 196 -3.31 25.97 -10.52
N HIS A 197 -2.92 26.52 -9.37
CA HIS A 197 -1.64 27.22 -9.19
C HIS A 197 -0.74 26.58 -8.13
N ASP A 198 -1.31 25.84 -7.17
CA ASP A 198 -0.54 25.18 -6.12
C ASP A 198 0.19 23.93 -6.62
N PRO A 199 1.34 23.56 -6.01
CA PRO A 199 2.13 22.39 -6.39
C PRO A 199 1.46 21.09 -5.97
N ILE A 200 0.43 20.67 -6.70
CA ILE A 200 -0.32 19.41 -6.48
C ILE A 200 -0.01 18.34 -7.53
N ASP A 201 1.20 18.34 -8.09
CA ASP A 201 1.58 17.44 -9.18
C ASP A 201 1.38 15.96 -8.81
N ILE A 202 1.66 15.60 -7.57
CA ILE A 202 1.44 14.21 -7.12
C ILE A 202 -0.05 13.83 -7.08
N ILE A 203 -0.96 14.77 -6.82
CA ILE A 203 -2.42 14.54 -6.87
C ILE A 203 -2.87 14.39 -8.32
N ARG A 204 -2.40 15.24 -9.22
CA ARG A 204 -2.67 15.10 -10.67
C ARG A 204 -2.13 13.78 -11.20
N SER A 205 -0.91 13.41 -10.79
CA SER A 205 -0.31 12.11 -11.10
C SER A 205 -1.15 10.97 -10.55
N ALA A 206 -1.67 11.07 -9.32
CA ALA A 206 -2.54 10.05 -8.74
C ALA A 206 -3.82 9.85 -9.56
N VAL A 207 -4.45 10.93 -10.01
CA VAL A 207 -5.63 10.86 -10.90
C VAL A 207 -5.29 10.17 -12.21
N GLN A 208 -4.18 10.53 -12.84
CA GLN A 208 -3.79 10.01 -14.15
C GLN A 208 -3.30 8.56 -14.08
N VAL A 209 -2.33 8.29 -13.22
CA VAL A 209 -1.63 7.00 -13.13
C VAL A 209 -2.56 5.93 -12.57
N ASN A 210 -3.33 6.24 -11.51
CA ASN A 210 -4.29 5.28 -10.96
C ASN A 210 -5.50 5.04 -11.89
N THR A 211 -5.85 6.01 -12.76
CA THR A 211 -6.82 5.77 -13.85
C THR A 211 -6.24 4.77 -14.87
N THR A 212 -4.95 4.91 -15.20
CA THR A 212 -4.29 4.02 -16.17
C THR A 212 -4.30 2.56 -15.70
N ILE A 213 -3.91 2.29 -14.45
CA ILE A 213 -3.93 0.91 -13.93
C ILE A 213 -5.35 0.38 -13.75
N SER A 214 -6.34 1.21 -13.43
CA SER A 214 -7.75 0.79 -13.39
C SER A 214 -8.25 0.38 -14.78
N ASN A 215 -7.89 1.12 -15.81
CA ASN A 215 -8.20 0.77 -17.21
C ASN A 215 -7.50 -0.53 -17.64
N GLU A 216 -6.24 -0.71 -17.23
CA GLU A 216 -5.50 -1.96 -17.47
C GLU A 216 -6.22 -3.15 -16.83
N GLY A 217 -6.66 -3.06 -15.59
CA GLY A 217 -7.42 -4.09 -14.89
C GLY A 217 -8.79 -4.40 -15.51
N LEU A 218 -9.40 -3.43 -16.22
CA LEU A 218 -10.61 -3.65 -16.99
C LEU A 218 -10.34 -4.27 -18.35
N SER A 219 -9.16 -4.07 -18.94
CA SER A 219 -8.81 -4.54 -20.29
C SER A 219 -8.48 -6.03 -20.34
N LYS A 220 -7.90 -6.59 -19.27
CA LYS A 220 -7.43 -7.97 -19.16
C LYS A 220 -7.94 -8.66 -17.90
N GLU A 221 -7.82 -9.97 -17.83
CA GLU A 221 -8.09 -10.74 -16.62
C GLU A 221 -6.85 -10.76 -15.72
N TYR A 222 -6.99 -10.18 -14.52
CA TYR A 222 -5.98 -10.11 -13.49
C TYR A 222 -6.53 -10.69 -12.18
N GLY A 223 -5.81 -11.63 -11.58
CA GLY A 223 -6.17 -12.21 -10.30
C GLY A 223 -7.60 -12.76 -10.28
N LEU A 224 -8.44 -12.21 -9.39
CA LEU A 224 -9.87 -12.57 -9.29
C LEU A 224 -10.75 -11.79 -10.28
N ALA A 225 -10.19 -10.83 -11.00
CA ALA A 225 -10.88 -9.98 -11.97
C ALA A 225 -12.16 -9.33 -11.41
N ILE A 226 -12.10 -8.84 -10.16
CA ILE A 226 -13.29 -8.35 -9.43
C ILE A 226 -13.92 -7.17 -10.16
N GLY A 227 -13.12 -6.19 -10.61
CA GLY A 227 -13.64 -5.04 -11.35
C GLY A 227 -14.35 -5.47 -12.63
N ARG A 228 -13.77 -6.40 -13.40
CA ARG A 228 -14.41 -6.94 -14.61
C ARG A 228 -15.68 -7.74 -14.32
N ASN A 229 -15.68 -8.54 -13.26
CA ASN A 229 -16.85 -9.32 -12.87
C ASN A 229 -18.00 -8.41 -12.42
N LEU A 230 -17.72 -7.33 -11.69
CA LEU A 230 -18.73 -6.32 -11.34
C LEU A 230 -19.30 -5.65 -12.59
N GLU A 231 -18.44 -5.23 -13.53
CA GLU A 231 -18.86 -4.66 -14.81
C GLU A 231 -19.73 -5.64 -15.62
N LEU A 232 -19.33 -6.93 -15.67
CA LEU A 232 -20.09 -7.97 -16.34
C LEU A 232 -21.46 -8.18 -15.68
N ASN A 233 -21.52 -8.15 -14.35
CA ASN A 233 -22.78 -8.29 -13.60
C ASN A 233 -23.75 -7.13 -13.90
N CYS A 234 -23.21 -5.91 -14.05
CA CYS A 234 -24.02 -4.77 -14.49
C CYS A 234 -24.58 -4.98 -15.90
N ARG A 235 -23.74 -5.43 -16.84
CA ARG A 235 -24.17 -5.72 -18.22
C ARG A 235 -25.22 -6.81 -18.30
N LYS A 236 -25.15 -7.81 -17.40
CA LYS A 236 -26.12 -8.91 -17.31
C LYS A 236 -27.38 -8.56 -16.52
N GLY A 237 -27.48 -7.35 -15.97
CA GLY A 237 -28.63 -6.92 -15.14
C GLY A 237 -28.69 -7.58 -13.77
N LEU A 238 -27.60 -8.22 -13.32
CA LEU A 238 -27.49 -8.77 -11.96
C LEU A 238 -27.18 -7.72 -10.90
N MET A 239 -26.63 -6.58 -11.32
CA MET A 239 -26.36 -5.40 -10.51
C MET A 239 -26.79 -4.15 -11.29
N THR A 240 -27.24 -3.13 -10.56
CA THR A 240 -27.52 -1.84 -11.16
C THR A 240 -26.22 -1.09 -11.43
N ARG A 241 -26.10 -0.47 -12.60
CA ARG A 241 -25.02 0.45 -12.89
C ARG A 241 -25.39 1.83 -12.36
N ASP A 242 -24.82 2.17 -11.22
CA ASP A 242 -24.99 3.44 -10.54
C ASP A 242 -23.63 4.00 -10.11
N LEU A 243 -23.62 5.15 -9.42
CA LEU A 243 -22.40 5.78 -8.90
C LEU A 243 -21.57 4.81 -8.04
N THR A 244 -22.23 4.09 -7.13
CA THR A 244 -21.57 3.16 -6.18
C THR A 244 -20.92 2.02 -6.92
N THR A 245 -21.66 1.35 -7.78
CA THR A 245 -21.14 0.21 -8.56
C THR A 245 -20.05 0.64 -9.51
N ASN A 246 -20.15 1.83 -10.12
CA ASN A 246 -19.10 2.37 -10.99
C ASN A 246 -17.80 2.65 -10.19
N ALA A 247 -17.89 3.22 -9.00
CA ALA A 247 -16.74 3.44 -8.12
C ALA A 247 -16.08 2.11 -7.69
N MET A 248 -16.89 1.10 -7.34
CA MET A 248 -16.41 -0.26 -7.02
C MET A 248 -15.67 -0.90 -8.19
N VAL A 249 -16.23 -0.85 -9.39
CA VAL A 249 -15.65 -1.39 -10.64
C VAL A 249 -14.26 -0.81 -10.88
N ILE A 250 -14.14 0.51 -10.86
CA ILE A 250 -12.90 1.21 -11.19
C ILE A 250 -11.81 0.96 -10.15
N ALA A 251 -12.12 1.07 -8.86
CA ALA A 251 -11.15 0.87 -7.80
C ALA A 251 -10.69 -0.59 -7.71
N SER A 252 -11.61 -1.56 -7.84
CA SER A 252 -11.27 -2.99 -7.79
C SER A 252 -10.42 -3.41 -8.98
N ALA A 253 -10.71 -2.92 -10.19
CA ALA A 253 -9.93 -3.23 -11.37
C ALA A 253 -8.46 -2.79 -11.25
N GLY A 254 -8.21 -1.60 -10.72
CA GLY A 254 -6.85 -1.13 -10.45
C GLY A 254 -6.12 -2.03 -9.44
N ALA A 255 -6.83 -2.48 -8.41
CA ALA A 255 -6.27 -3.40 -7.42
C ALA A 255 -6.02 -4.80 -8.01
N ASP A 256 -6.92 -5.33 -8.85
CA ASP A 256 -6.74 -6.61 -9.55
C ASP A 256 -5.44 -6.60 -10.36
N ALA A 257 -5.26 -5.58 -11.22
CA ALA A 257 -4.06 -5.44 -12.04
C ALA A 257 -2.79 -5.33 -11.18
N ARG A 258 -2.82 -4.48 -10.15
CA ARG A 258 -1.66 -4.29 -9.26
C ARG A 258 -1.28 -5.56 -8.51
N MET A 259 -2.26 -6.27 -7.91
CA MET A 259 -2.00 -7.47 -7.11
C MET A 259 -1.49 -8.64 -7.95
N ALA A 260 -1.86 -8.69 -9.22
CA ALA A 260 -1.38 -9.69 -10.17
C ALA A 260 -0.02 -9.31 -10.82
N GLY A 261 0.59 -8.17 -10.43
CA GLY A 261 1.90 -7.78 -10.94
C GLY A 261 1.87 -7.16 -12.34
N ALA A 262 0.78 -6.46 -12.73
CA ALA A 262 0.78 -5.69 -13.97
C ALA A 262 1.95 -4.70 -13.99
N PRO A 263 2.69 -4.56 -15.12
CA PRO A 263 3.83 -3.65 -15.22
C PRO A 263 3.36 -2.20 -15.46
N VAL A 264 2.47 -1.74 -14.59
CA VAL A 264 1.88 -0.40 -14.62
C VAL A 264 2.04 0.22 -13.24
N SER A 265 2.56 1.44 -13.20
CA SER A 265 2.77 2.16 -11.95
C SER A 265 1.45 2.61 -11.32
N VAL A 266 1.50 2.87 -10.03
CA VAL A 266 0.46 3.52 -9.23
C VAL A 266 1.06 4.69 -8.47
N VAL A 267 0.24 5.66 -8.09
CA VAL A 267 0.61 6.56 -7.01
C VAL A 267 0.11 5.93 -5.71
N ALA A 268 1.05 5.53 -4.86
CA ALA A 268 0.80 4.98 -3.54
C ALA A 268 0.39 6.08 -2.55
N ASN A 269 -0.19 5.66 -1.42
CA ASN A 269 -0.46 6.52 -0.27
C ASN A 269 0.03 5.78 0.98
N SER A 270 0.82 6.44 1.81
CA SER A 270 1.41 5.91 3.05
C SER A 270 2.05 4.52 2.87
N GLY A 271 2.81 4.36 1.78
CA GLY A 271 3.54 3.13 1.45
C GLY A 271 2.69 2.00 0.85
N SER A 272 1.43 2.25 0.45
CA SER A 272 0.58 1.22 -0.18
C SER A 272 -0.07 1.73 -1.48
N GLY A 273 0.19 1.05 -2.60
CA GLY A 273 -0.44 1.36 -3.88
C GLY A 273 -1.95 1.08 -3.87
N ASN A 274 -2.41 0.02 -3.22
CA ASN A 274 -3.85 -0.23 -3.05
C ASN A 274 -4.52 0.89 -2.25
N GLN A 275 -3.82 1.45 -1.26
CA GLN A 275 -4.31 2.62 -0.52
C GLN A 275 -4.44 3.85 -1.42
N GLY A 276 -3.44 4.10 -2.27
CA GLY A 276 -3.47 5.20 -3.24
C GLY A 276 -4.61 5.04 -4.27
N ILE A 277 -4.81 3.83 -4.82
CA ILE A 277 -5.94 3.52 -5.70
C ILE A 277 -7.27 3.76 -4.99
N THR A 278 -7.41 3.24 -3.76
CA THR A 278 -8.68 3.30 -3.01
C THR A 278 -9.02 4.71 -2.52
N ALA A 279 -8.03 5.52 -2.17
CA ALA A 279 -8.25 6.91 -1.80
C ALA A 279 -8.55 7.82 -3.02
N THR A 280 -8.08 7.45 -4.22
CA THR A 280 -8.19 8.31 -5.40
C THR A 280 -9.35 7.91 -6.31
N MET A 281 -9.43 6.65 -6.71
CA MET A 281 -10.28 6.23 -7.83
C MET A 281 -11.78 6.32 -7.56
N PRO A 282 -12.30 6.00 -6.36
CA PRO A 282 -13.73 6.21 -6.07
C PRO A 282 -14.16 7.68 -6.15
N VAL A 283 -13.28 8.60 -5.73
CA VAL A 283 -13.53 10.04 -5.82
C VAL A 283 -13.54 10.50 -7.27
N VAL A 284 -12.55 10.09 -8.07
CA VAL A 284 -12.47 10.37 -9.51
C VAL A 284 -13.69 9.79 -10.24
N ALA A 285 -14.08 8.56 -9.92
CA ALA A 285 -15.27 7.92 -10.51
C ALA A 285 -16.55 8.69 -10.18
N THR A 286 -16.68 9.16 -8.94
CA THR A 286 -17.82 9.98 -8.50
C THR A 286 -17.84 11.33 -9.21
N ALA A 287 -16.71 12.03 -9.29
CA ALA A 287 -16.62 13.31 -9.97
C ALA A 287 -17.02 13.20 -11.44
N ARG A 288 -16.52 12.18 -12.12
CA ARG A 288 -16.89 11.91 -13.54
C ARG A 288 -18.36 11.52 -13.70
N TRP A 289 -18.91 10.75 -12.76
CA TRP A 289 -20.32 10.36 -12.78
C TRP A 289 -21.27 11.55 -12.63
N LEU A 290 -20.88 12.53 -11.81
CA LEU A 290 -21.65 13.72 -11.52
C LEU A 290 -21.32 14.92 -12.45
N ASP A 291 -20.44 14.74 -13.42
CA ASP A 291 -19.95 15.81 -14.32
C ASP A 291 -19.37 17.02 -13.54
N ILE A 292 -18.61 16.74 -12.50
CA ILE A 292 -17.94 17.74 -11.66
C ILE A 292 -16.69 18.26 -12.37
N ASP A 293 -16.43 19.57 -12.28
CA ASP A 293 -15.24 20.20 -12.83
C ASP A 293 -13.93 19.68 -12.20
N GLU A 294 -12.82 19.89 -12.93
CA GLU A 294 -11.50 19.38 -12.52
C GLU A 294 -11.03 19.99 -11.20
N GLU A 295 -11.29 21.30 -10.99
CA GLU A 295 -10.85 21.97 -9.76
C GLU A 295 -11.48 21.34 -8.52
N LYS A 296 -12.79 21.19 -8.52
CA LYS A 296 -13.52 20.56 -7.40
C LYS A 296 -13.15 19.09 -7.23
N MET A 297 -12.91 18.36 -8.32
CA MET A 297 -12.40 16.99 -8.28
C MET A 297 -11.03 16.92 -7.60
N LEU A 298 -10.08 17.79 -7.96
CA LEU A 298 -8.74 17.80 -7.37
C LEU A 298 -8.76 18.16 -5.88
N ARG A 299 -9.63 19.08 -5.46
CA ARG A 299 -9.88 19.36 -4.02
C ARG A 299 -10.37 18.11 -3.29
N ALA A 300 -11.35 17.40 -3.86
CA ALA A 300 -11.91 16.18 -3.29
C ALA A 300 -10.88 15.04 -3.20
N VAL A 301 -10.05 14.85 -4.22
CA VAL A 301 -8.97 13.86 -4.23
C VAL A 301 -7.89 14.22 -3.21
N THR A 302 -7.57 15.50 -3.05
CA THR A 302 -6.62 15.97 -2.03
C THR A 302 -7.17 15.72 -0.62
N LEU A 303 -8.42 16.08 -0.36
CA LEU A 303 -9.11 15.81 0.90
C LEU A 303 -9.07 14.31 1.24
N SER A 304 -9.43 13.45 0.29
CA SER A 304 -9.43 12.00 0.47
C SER A 304 -8.05 11.48 0.85
N ASN A 305 -7.01 11.86 0.11
CA ASN A 305 -5.65 11.37 0.35
C ASN A 305 -5.08 11.88 1.68
N LEU A 306 -5.33 13.13 2.06
CA LEU A 306 -4.88 13.69 3.35
C LEU A 306 -5.59 13.05 4.55
N ILE A 307 -6.90 12.75 4.45
CA ILE A 307 -7.62 12.00 5.51
C ILE A 307 -7.03 10.58 5.64
N ALA A 308 -6.75 9.91 4.53
CA ALA A 308 -6.12 8.60 4.57
C ALA A 308 -4.73 8.65 5.23
N ILE A 309 -3.89 9.63 4.89
CA ILE A 309 -2.58 9.88 5.51
C ILE A 309 -2.74 10.13 7.01
N ARG A 310 -3.68 10.99 7.43
CA ARG A 310 -3.97 11.30 8.84
C ARG A 310 -4.27 10.03 9.65
N ILE A 311 -5.14 9.19 9.13
CA ILE A 311 -5.52 7.93 9.81
C ILE A 311 -4.31 7.00 9.85
N LYS A 312 -3.61 6.85 8.72
CA LYS A 312 -2.48 5.93 8.59
C LYS A 312 -1.29 6.31 9.45
N ALA A 313 -1.05 7.61 9.68
CA ALA A 313 0.00 8.08 10.59
C ALA A 313 -0.17 7.50 12.01
N LYS A 314 -1.41 7.33 12.50
CA LYS A 314 -1.70 6.70 13.79
C LYS A 314 -1.69 5.16 13.74
N PHE A 315 -1.98 4.55 12.61
CA PHE A 315 -1.95 3.08 12.44
C PHE A 315 -0.53 2.53 12.34
N GLY A 316 0.42 3.34 11.86
CA GLY A 316 1.72 2.91 11.35
C GLY A 316 1.64 2.36 9.93
N ARG A 317 2.79 2.33 9.23
CA ARG A 317 2.85 1.90 7.80
C ARG A 317 2.36 0.46 7.61
N LEU A 318 2.72 -0.44 8.51
CA LEU A 318 2.24 -1.83 8.55
C LEU A 318 1.26 -1.99 9.72
N SER A 319 0.06 -2.43 9.44
CA SER A 319 -1.04 -2.48 10.40
C SER A 319 -1.80 -3.80 10.34
N ASN A 320 -2.45 -4.16 11.44
CA ASN A 320 -3.27 -5.38 11.56
C ASN A 320 -4.62 -5.23 10.86
N LEU A 321 -5.16 -4.02 10.82
CA LEU A 321 -6.37 -3.71 10.07
C LEU A 321 -6.02 -3.34 8.62
N CYS A 322 -6.93 -3.66 7.71
CA CYS A 322 -6.73 -3.50 6.28
C CYS A 322 -6.64 -2.01 5.89
N GLY A 323 -5.62 -1.64 5.12
CA GLY A 323 -5.46 -0.28 4.58
C GLY A 323 -6.62 0.17 3.67
N ALA A 324 -7.40 -0.77 3.13
CA ALA A 324 -8.58 -0.44 2.35
C ALA A 324 -9.65 0.31 3.18
N THR A 325 -9.77 -0.02 4.49
CA THR A 325 -10.72 0.69 5.37
C THR A 325 -10.30 2.13 5.60
N VAL A 326 -9.00 2.37 5.77
CA VAL A 326 -8.40 3.71 5.94
C VAL A 326 -8.59 4.54 4.68
N ALA A 327 -8.18 4.01 3.53
CA ALA A 327 -8.25 4.71 2.25
C ALA A 327 -9.69 4.99 1.81
N ALA A 328 -10.60 4.02 2.03
CA ALA A 328 -12.02 4.19 1.73
C ALA A 328 -12.68 5.22 2.67
N THR A 329 -12.22 5.37 3.92
CA THR A 329 -12.67 6.45 4.80
C THR A 329 -12.28 7.81 4.22
N GLY A 330 -11.06 7.95 3.69
CA GLY A 330 -10.66 9.13 2.92
C GLY A 330 -11.55 9.36 1.70
N ALA A 331 -11.75 8.31 0.88
CA ALA A 331 -12.60 8.38 -0.31
C ALA A 331 -14.04 8.80 0.03
N ALA A 332 -14.59 8.27 1.13
CA ALA A 332 -15.92 8.67 1.61
C ALA A 332 -16.02 10.17 1.88
N CYS A 333 -14.97 10.78 2.47
CA CYS A 333 -14.91 12.23 2.71
C CYS A 333 -14.89 13.01 1.39
N GLY A 334 -14.07 12.58 0.41
CA GLY A 334 -14.02 13.17 -0.91
C GLY A 334 -15.37 13.07 -1.63
N ILE A 335 -16.02 11.91 -1.57
CA ILE A 335 -17.36 11.68 -2.15
C ILE A 335 -18.39 12.59 -1.46
N ALA A 336 -18.40 12.67 -0.12
CA ALA A 336 -19.31 13.54 0.62
C ALA A 336 -19.16 15.01 0.21
N TYR A 337 -17.92 15.49 0.04
CA TYR A 337 -17.66 16.84 -0.46
C TYR A 337 -18.18 17.04 -1.90
N LEU A 338 -17.99 16.08 -2.81
CA LEU A 338 -18.55 16.17 -4.17
C LEU A 338 -20.08 16.20 -4.18
N LEU A 339 -20.72 15.50 -3.26
CA LEU A 339 -22.17 15.49 -3.07
C LEU A 339 -22.70 16.77 -2.39
N GLY A 340 -21.86 17.74 -2.06
CA GLY A 340 -22.21 19.02 -1.47
C GLY A 340 -22.22 19.05 0.06
N GLY A 341 -21.66 18.01 0.72
CA GLY A 341 -21.47 18.00 2.16
C GLY A 341 -20.44 19.02 2.63
N GLY A 342 -20.69 19.63 3.80
CA GLY A 342 -19.77 20.49 4.52
C GLY A 342 -18.91 19.72 5.52
N TYR A 343 -18.18 20.45 6.37
CA TYR A 343 -17.33 19.85 7.41
C TYR A 343 -18.08 18.90 8.35
N HIS A 344 -19.25 19.29 8.80
CA HIS A 344 -20.07 18.45 9.69
C HIS A 344 -20.45 17.12 9.01
N GLU A 345 -20.85 17.15 7.75
CA GLU A 345 -21.25 15.98 6.97
C GLU A 345 -20.07 15.05 6.70
N VAL A 346 -18.86 15.61 6.52
CA VAL A 346 -17.62 14.82 6.44
C VAL A 346 -17.32 14.13 7.77
N CYS A 347 -17.51 14.81 8.91
CA CYS A 347 -17.37 14.15 10.23
C CYS A 347 -18.38 13.00 10.41
N CYS A 348 -19.64 13.21 10.03
CA CYS A 348 -20.67 12.15 10.03
C CYS A 348 -20.25 10.97 9.15
N THR A 349 -19.70 11.26 7.98
CA THR A 349 -19.22 10.24 7.02
C THR A 349 -18.09 9.39 7.61
N ILE A 350 -17.11 10.00 8.28
CA ILE A 350 -16.02 9.28 8.98
C ILE A 350 -16.59 8.37 10.06
N GLN A 351 -17.50 8.88 10.88
CA GLN A 351 -18.15 8.11 11.95
C GLN A 351 -18.93 6.91 11.40
N ASN A 352 -19.62 7.09 10.27
CA ASN A 352 -20.31 5.99 9.57
C ASN A 352 -19.31 4.93 9.07
N MET A 353 -18.18 5.34 8.50
CA MET A 353 -17.15 4.42 8.03
C MET A 353 -16.55 3.61 9.18
N VAL A 354 -16.16 4.27 10.27
CA VAL A 354 -15.59 3.60 11.44
C VAL A 354 -16.58 2.66 12.10
N GLY A 355 -17.84 3.05 12.23
CA GLY A 355 -18.90 2.20 12.78
C GLY A 355 -19.23 0.97 11.92
N ASN A 356 -18.83 0.97 10.62
CA ASN A 356 -19.22 -0.07 9.67
C ASN A 356 -18.07 -1.05 9.37
N VAL A 357 -16.87 -0.56 8.95
CA VAL A 357 -15.86 -1.43 8.31
C VAL A 357 -14.60 -1.65 9.16
N THR A 358 -14.58 -1.25 10.41
CA THR A 358 -13.39 -1.33 11.28
C THR A 358 -12.83 -2.74 11.43
N GLY A 359 -13.67 -3.77 11.42
CA GLY A 359 -13.26 -5.16 11.68
C GLY A 359 -12.54 -5.89 10.54
N MET A 360 -12.20 -5.22 9.43
CA MET A 360 -11.52 -5.87 8.30
C MET A 360 -10.02 -6.04 8.57
N VAL A 361 -9.57 -7.28 8.70
CA VAL A 361 -8.16 -7.63 8.97
C VAL A 361 -7.31 -7.54 7.70
N CYS A 362 -6.03 -7.18 7.87
CA CYS A 362 -5.01 -7.28 6.84
C CYS A 362 -4.27 -8.61 6.96
N ASP A 363 -4.49 -9.52 6.03
CA ASP A 363 -3.85 -10.82 5.92
C ASP A 363 -2.84 -10.90 4.75
N GLY A 364 -2.25 -9.76 4.39
CA GLY A 364 -1.21 -9.64 3.38
C GLY A 364 -1.71 -9.15 2.01
N ALA A 365 -0.76 -8.90 1.09
CA ALA A 365 -1.06 -8.42 -0.27
C ALA A 365 -1.28 -9.61 -1.22
N LYS A 366 -2.50 -9.70 -1.78
CA LYS A 366 -2.92 -10.81 -2.63
C LYS A 366 -4.19 -10.46 -3.43
N ALA A 367 -4.61 -11.36 -4.31
CA ALA A 367 -5.72 -11.13 -5.24
C ALA A 367 -7.04 -10.71 -4.56
N ASP A 368 -7.35 -11.23 -3.35
CA ASP A 368 -8.57 -10.86 -2.63
C ASP A 368 -8.56 -9.42 -2.06
N CYS A 369 -7.44 -8.70 -2.12
CA CYS A 369 -7.42 -7.27 -1.81
C CYS A 369 -8.43 -6.49 -2.65
N ALA A 370 -8.65 -6.87 -3.91
CA ALA A 370 -9.65 -6.26 -4.78
C ALA A 370 -11.08 -6.44 -4.26
N LEU A 371 -11.41 -7.60 -3.65
CA LEU A 371 -12.70 -7.82 -2.96
C LEU A 371 -12.85 -6.91 -1.74
N LYS A 372 -11.80 -6.81 -0.92
CA LYS A 372 -11.81 -5.94 0.26
C LYS A 372 -11.99 -4.47 -0.13
N ILE A 373 -11.35 -4.03 -1.22
CA ILE A 373 -11.52 -2.69 -1.77
C ILE A 373 -12.95 -2.49 -2.27
N SER A 374 -13.51 -3.44 -3.03
CA SER A 374 -14.90 -3.39 -3.47
C SER A 374 -15.87 -3.16 -2.31
N THR A 375 -15.72 -3.94 -1.23
CA THR A 375 -16.55 -3.84 -0.01
C THR A 375 -16.39 -2.46 0.65
N CYS A 376 -15.15 -2.00 0.82
CA CYS A 376 -14.88 -0.71 1.46
C CYS A 376 -15.36 0.48 0.63
N VAL A 377 -15.27 0.42 -0.71
CA VAL A 377 -15.79 1.48 -1.60
C VAL A 377 -17.31 1.52 -1.58
N ASN A 378 -17.97 0.36 -1.53
CA ASN A 378 -19.43 0.31 -1.33
C ASN A 378 -19.81 1.03 -0.01
N ALA A 379 -19.14 0.67 1.09
CA ALA A 379 -19.36 1.30 2.38
C ALA A 379 -19.10 2.82 2.33
N ALA A 380 -18.05 3.26 1.61
CA ALA A 380 -17.71 4.67 1.44
C ALA A 380 -18.81 5.47 0.76
N CYS A 381 -19.37 4.94 -0.33
CA CYS A 381 -20.50 5.58 -1.02
C CYS A 381 -21.74 5.65 -0.14
N GLN A 382 -22.06 4.59 0.61
CA GLN A 382 -23.17 4.58 1.56
C GLN A 382 -22.94 5.58 2.69
N ALA A 383 -21.76 5.59 3.30
CA ALA A 383 -21.41 6.49 4.39
C ALA A 383 -21.49 7.96 3.96
N ALA A 384 -21.00 8.28 2.77
CA ALA A 384 -21.11 9.62 2.19
C ALA A 384 -22.56 10.04 1.95
N ALA A 385 -23.35 9.16 1.30
CA ALA A 385 -24.76 9.44 1.00
C ALA A 385 -25.62 9.61 2.26
N MET A 386 -25.28 8.95 3.36
CA MET A 386 -25.91 9.16 4.68
C MET A 386 -25.38 10.43 5.34
N GLY A 387 -24.05 10.61 5.35
CA GLY A 387 -23.36 11.72 5.99
C GLY A 387 -23.84 13.09 5.49
N VAL A 388 -24.01 13.26 4.16
CA VAL A 388 -24.50 14.52 3.57
C VAL A 388 -25.92 14.89 3.98
N ARG A 389 -26.65 13.98 4.60
CA ARG A 389 -27.97 14.22 5.21
C ARG A 389 -27.89 14.36 6.74
N GLY A 390 -26.68 14.45 7.30
CA GLY A 390 -26.46 14.50 8.74
C GLY A 390 -26.72 13.19 9.48
N VAL A 391 -26.92 12.08 8.76
CA VAL A 391 -27.15 10.75 9.35
C VAL A 391 -25.82 10.12 9.71
N ARG A 392 -25.65 9.76 10.99
CA ARG A 392 -24.40 9.17 11.50
C ARG A 392 -24.66 8.10 12.56
N VAL A 393 -23.69 7.22 12.73
CA VAL A 393 -23.59 6.33 13.89
C VAL A 393 -23.43 7.18 15.14
N GLN A 394 -24.18 6.87 16.19
CA GLN A 394 -24.19 7.67 17.42
C GLN A 394 -22.99 7.35 18.31
N SER A 395 -22.59 8.31 19.13
CA SER A 395 -21.48 8.13 20.08
C SER A 395 -21.78 7.14 21.23
N THR A 396 -22.99 6.62 21.29
CA THR A 396 -23.36 5.51 22.15
C THR A 396 -23.10 4.14 21.52
N ASP A 397 -22.71 4.11 20.24
CA ASP A 397 -22.63 2.89 19.45
C ASP A 397 -21.17 2.46 19.23
N GLY A 398 -20.75 1.41 19.91
CA GLY A 398 -19.44 0.81 19.71
C GLY A 398 -18.26 1.75 20.05
N ILE A 399 -17.36 1.93 19.08
CA ILE A 399 -16.13 2.72 19.25
C ILE A 399 -16.24 4.16 18.71
N VAL A 400 -17.41 4.52 18.21
CA VAL A 400 -17.67 5.87 17.66
C VAL A 400 -17.84 6.85 18.80
N GLU A 401 -17.21 8.01 18.68
CA GLU A 401 -17.23 9.10 19.65
C GLU A 401 -18.00 10.31 19.11
N HIS A 402 -18.38 11.23 20.02
CA HIS A 402 -18.99 12.48 19.60
C HIS A 402 -18.02 13.33 18.76
N ASN A 403 -16.76 13.38 19.16
CA ASN A 403 -15.69 14.03 18.42
C ASN A 403 -15.06 13.04 17.42
N VAL A 404 -14.98 13.46 16.16
CA VAL A 404 -14.42 12.65 15.07
C VAL A 404 -12.96 12.26 15.31
N GLU A 405 -12.17 13.12 15.95
CA GLU A 405 -10.75 12.82 16.24
C GLU A 405 -10.62 11.66 17.23
N TYR A 406 -11.46 11.61 18.26
CA TYR A 406 -11.49 10.48 19.21
C TYR A 406 -12.01 9.19 18.54
N THR A 407 -12.95 9.31 17.60
CA THR A 407 -13.36 8.17 16.78
C THR A 407 -12.17 7.59 16.00
N LEU A 408 -11.35 8.44 15.40
CA LEU A 408 -10.13 8.02 14.70
C LEU A 408 -9.06 7.47 15.65
N ASP A 409 -8.96 7.97 16.87
CA ASP A 409 -8.06 7.45 17.90
C ASP A 409 -8.47 6.04 18.36
N ASN A 410 -9.77 5.80 18.56
CA ASN A 410 -10.29 4.47 18.87
C ASN A 410 -10.05 3.49 17.71
N PHE A 411 -10.24 3.93 16.47
CA PHE A 411 -9.95 3.14 15.29
C PHE A 411 -8.46 2.75 15.21
N ALA A 412 -7.55 3.70 15.47
CA ALA A 412 -6.12 3.45 15.51
C ALA A 412 -5.73 2.50 16.66
N THR A 413 -6.35 2.64 17.83
CA THR A 413 -6.13 1.78 19.00
C THR A 413 -6.49 0.32 18.67
N LEU A 414 -7.62 0.09 18.01
CA LEU A 414 -7.98 -1.27 17.55
C LEU A 414 -6.98 -1.82 16.53
N SER A 415 -6.46 -0.99 15.64
CA SER A 415 -5.45 -1.42 14.67
C SER A 415 -4.14 -1.84 15.32
N THR A 416 -3.75 -1.19 16.41
CA THR A 416 -2.45 -1.43 17.07
C THR A 416 -2.51 -2.48 18.18
N HIS A 417 -3.65 -2.66 18.83
CA HIS A 417 -3.80 -3.52 20.01
C HIS A 417 -4.91 -4.58 19.90
N GLY A 418 -5.88 -4.40 19.00
CA GLY A 418 -7.06 -5.26 18.91
C GLY A 418 -6.84 -6.55 18.12
N THR A 419 -5.75 -6.68 17.36
CA THR A 419 -5.42 -7.86 16.54
C THR A 419 -3.93 -8.16 16.62
N SER A 420 -3.52 -9.38 16.21
CA SER A 420 -2.13 -9.83 16.24
C SER A 420 -1.65 -10.28 14.86
N ASP A 421 -0.62 -9.65 14.34
CA ASP A 421 0.04 -10.07 13.09
C ASP A 421 0.63 -11.48 13.18
N SER A 422 1.11 -11.89 14.36
CA SER A 422 1.64 -13.25 14.57
C SER A 422 0.57 -14.30 14.44
N VAL A 423 -0.63 -14.08 14.98
CA VAL A 423 -1.76 -14.99 14.82
C VAL A 423 -2.19 -15.09 13.36
N ILE A 424 -2.25 -13.95 12.66
CA ILE A 424 -2.62 -13.93 11.24
C ILE A 424 -1.58 -14.70 10.40
N LEU A 425 -0.29 -14.47 10.64
CA LEU A 425 0.78 -15.18 9.93
C LEU A 425 0.76 -16.68 10.23
N ASP A 426 0.55 -17.08 11.50
CA ASP A 426 0.46 -18.48 11.89
C ASP A 426 -0.68 -19.20 11.13
N LEU A 427 -1.86 -18.58 11.06
CA LEU A 427 -2.97 -19.10 10.26
C LEU A 427 -2.65 -19.21 8.78
N MET A 428 -1.85 -18.28 8.22
CA MET A 428 -1.44 -18.31 6.82
C MET A 428 -0.43 -19.41 6.53
N LEU A 429 0.50 -19.67 7.46
CA LEU A 429 1.54 -20.69 7.32
C LEU A 429 1.02 -22.12 7.53
N ASN A 430 0.02 -22.27 8.39
CA ASN A 430 -0.55 -23.57 8.74
C ASN A 430 -1.78 -23.93 7.91
N LYS A 431 -1.91 -23.41 6.70
CA LYS A 431 -3.01 -23.77 5.80
C LYS A 431 -2.92 -25.23 5.39
N HIS A 432 -4.06 -25.92 5.44
CA HIS A 432 -4.23 -27.20 4.79
C HIS A 432 -4.34 -26.95 3.26
N LEU A 433 -3.24 -27.12 2.56
CA LEU A 433 -3.26 -27.07 1.09
C LEU A 433 -3.93 -28.33 0.56
N PRO A 434 -4.75 -28.27 -0.53
CA PRO A 434 -5.27 -29.47 -1.17
C PRO A 434 -4.09 -30.35 -1.60
N GLU A 435 -4.21 -31.65 -1.41
CA GLU A 435 -3.29 -32.60 -2.01
C GLU A 435 -3.31 -32.36 -3.51
N THR A 436 -2.14 -32.10 -4.10
CA THR A 436 -2.02 -31.92 -5.55
C THR A 436 -2.48 -33.18 -6.23
N GLU A 437 -3.62 -33.13 -6.94
CA GLU A 437 -4.01 -34.18 -7.88
C GLU A 437 -3.00 -34.35 -9.02
#